data_426c0f16e77bf06d2cd9887e1fc3b881
#
_entry.id   426c0f16e77bf06d2cd9887e1fc3b881
#
_cell.length_a   1.000
_cell.length_b   1.000
_cell.length_c   1.000
_cell.angle_alpha   90.00
_cell.angle_beta   90.00
_cell.angle_gamma   90.00
#
_symmetry.space_group_name_H-M   'P 1'
#
loop_
_entity.id
_entity.type
_entity.pdbx_description
1 polymer ?
#
loop_
_entity_poly.entity_id
_entity_poly.type
_entity_poly.pdbx_seq_one_letter_code
_entity_poly.pdbx_strand_id
1 'polypeptide(L)'
;MENDNNLDRINKEWKLCKKSVTLGTIGASAGPVNKNNLFYWEAIISGPNDTPYEGGIFTLSIKFPNNFPSYAPEIKVKAVEDGTIPIFHPNINTYDGTICLSILSDDWNKENTIENCITSIVTLLADYNNDDAAERGWDQEPKELYFKDKNLFIQKAKEYTKKYGDI
;
A
#
# COMPACT_ATOMS: atom_id res chain seq x y z
N MET A 1 -11.12 28.56 3.62
CA MET A 1 -10.01 28.46 4.56
C MET A 1 -9.56 27.04 4.84
N GLU A 2 -10.45 26.10 5.11
CA GLU A 2 -10.05 24.69 5.30
C GLU A 2 -9.40 24.08 4.06
N ASN A 3 -9.89 24.40 2.87
CA ASN A 3 -9.35 23.86 1.61
C ASN A 3 -7.91 24.31 1.30
N ASP A 4 -7.53 25.52 1.68
CA ASP A 4 -6.19 26.04 1.40
C ASP A 4 -5.12 25.33 2.27
N ASN A 5 -5.43 25.05 3.52
CA ASN A 5 -4.53 24.33 4.43
C ASN A 5 -4.31 22.87 3.99
N ASN A 6 -5.37 22.22 3.49
CA ASN A 6 -5.29 20.83 3.02
C ASN A 6 -4.44 20.75 1.75
N LEU A 7 -4.62 21.65 0.82
CA LEU A 7 -3.88 21.71 -0.43
C LEU A 7 -2.40 22.01 -0.17
N ASP A 8 -2.10 22.93 0.73
CA ASP A 8 -0.73 23.24 1.15
C ASP A 8 -0.03 22.02 1.75
N ARG A 9 -0.73 21.28 2.61
CA ARG A 9 -0.19 20.06 3.20
C ARG A 9 0.04 18.98 2.13
N ILE A 10 -0.88 18.79 1.19
CA ILE A 10 -0.73 17.83 0.08
C ILE A 10 0.47 18.19 -0.79
N ASN A 11 0.63 19.47 -1.13
CA ASN A 11 1.79 19.96 -1.88
C ASN A 11 3.11 19.72 -1.13
N LYS A 12 3.11 19.93 0.18
CA LYS A 12 4.26 19.67 1.02
C LYS A 12 4.62 18.18 1.02
N GLU A 13 3.61 17.32 1.14
CA GLU A 13 3.81 15.86 1.07
C GLU A 13 4.40 15.45 -0.29
N TRP A 14 3.93 16.03 -1.38
CA TRP A 14 4.49 15.75 -2.71
C TRP A 14 5.96 16.13 -2.80
N LYS A 15 6.34 17.32 -2.30
CA LYS A 15 7.74 17.76 -2.26
C LYS A 15 8.60 16.81 -1.44
N LEU A 16 8.10 16.34 -0.29
CA LEU A 16 8.80 15.38 0.56
C LEU A 16 9.01 14.05 -0.18
N CYS A 17 8.00 13.53 -0.86
CA CYS A 17 8.12 12.29 -1.62
C CYS A 17 9.14 12.40 -2.76
N LYS A 18 9.15 13.51 -3.47
CA LYS A 18 10.12 13.75 -4.57
C LYS A 18 11.58 13.75 -4.11
N LYS A 19 11.83 14.14 -2.86
CA LYS A 19 13.18 14.24 -2.27
C LYS A 19 13.52 13.05 -1.37
N SER A 20 12.59 12.13 -1.16
CA SER A 20 12.75 11.06 -0.17
C SER A 20 13.84 10.07 -0.58
N VAL A 21 14.90 10.03 0.21
CA VAL A 21 15.94 8.99 0.12
C VAL A 21 15.37 7.64 0.55
N THR A 22 14.50 7.64 1.57
CA THR A 22 13.87 6.42 2.10
C THR A 22 13.04 5.72 1.02
N LEU A 23 12.16 6.45 0.32
CA LEU A 23 11.37 5.89 -0.77
C LEU A 23 12.25 5.35 -1.90
N GLY A 24 13.28 6.11 -2.28
CA GLY A 24 14.24 5.65 -3.29
C GLY A 24 14.95 4.36 -2.90
N THR A 25 15.34 4.23 -1.65
CA THR A 25 16.04 3.05 -1.13
C THR A 25 15.16 1.80 -1.17
N ILE A 26 13.86 1.93 -0.89
CA ILE A 26 12.93 0.80 -0.95
C ILE A 26 12.31 0.59 -2.34
N GLY A 27 12.75 1.33 -3.34
CA GLY A 27 12.25 1.20 -4.71
C GLY A 27 10.82 1.72 -4.87
N ALA A 28 10.46 2.78 -4.16
CA ALA A 28 9.12 3.34 -4.20
C ALA A 28 9.12 4.80 -4.69
N SER A 29 7.99 5.21 -5.22
CA SER A 29 7.74 6.61 -5.61
C SER A 29 6.25 6.92 -5.44
N ALA A 30 5.91 8.19 -5.27
CA ALA A 30 4.53 8.62 -5.13
C ALA A 30 4.32 10.05 -5.62
N GLY A 31 3.18 10.31 -6.20
CA GLY A 31 2.80 11.64 -6.64
C GLY A 31 1.44 11.66 -7.33
N PRO A 32 0.93 12.87 -7.64
CA PRO A 32 -0.33 12.99 -8.36
C PRO A 32 -0.22 12.44 -9.78
N VAL A 33 -1.26 11.75 -10.22
CA VAL A 33 -1.39 11.24 -11.59
C VAL A 33 -1.66 12.40 -12.56
N ASN A 34 -2.47 13.35 -12.10
CA ASN A 34 -2.88 14.51 -12.87
C ASN A 34 -2.67 15.77 -12.04
N LYS A 35 -1.90 16.72 -12.55
CA LYS A 35 -1.63 18.00 -11.86
C LYS A 35 -2.89 18.83 -11.61
N ASN A 36 -3.97 18.56 -12.32
CA ASN A 36 -5.26 19.23 -12.11
C ASN A 36 -6.06 18.63 -10.95
N ASN A 37 -5.65 17.46 -10.42
CA ASN A 37 -6.29 16.84 -9.26
C ASN A 37 -5.24 16.34 -8.26
N LEU A 38 -4.87 17.21 -7.34
CA LEU A 38 -3.85 16.91 -6.32
C LEU A 38 -4.37 16.03 -5.19
N PHE A 39 -5.67 15.74 -5.12
CA PHE A 39 -6.27 14.85 -4.12
C PHE A 39 -6.23 13.38 -4.52
N TYR A 40 -5.78 13.07 -5.72
CA TYR A 40 -5.59 11.69 -6.17
C TYR A 40 -4.15 11.47 -6.63
N TRP A 41 -3.48 10.52 -5.98
CA TRP A 41 -2.13 10.11 -6.33
C TRP A 41 -2.07 8.62 -6.65
N GLU A 42 -0.99 8.24 -7.27
CA GLU A 42 -0.55 6.85 -7.32
C GLU A 42 0.85 6.74 -6.73
N ALA A 43 1.12 5.59 -6.11
CA ALA A 43 2.45 5.19 -5.71
C ALA A 43 2.82 3.91 -6.44
N ILE A 44 4.12 3.75 -6.68
CA ILE A 44 4.68 2.52 -7.21
C ILE A 44 5.58 1.94 -6.13
N ILE A 45 5.41 0.66 -5.84
CA ILE A 45 6.24 -0.06 -4.88
C ILE A 45 6.82 -1.31 -5.51
N SER A 46 8.02 -1.70 -5.06
CA SER A 46 8.67 -2.95 -5.45
C SER A 46 8.45 -3.99 -4.36
N GLY A 47 8.17 -5.23 -4.74
CA GLY A 47 8.10 -6.34 -3.80
C GLY A 47 9.45 -6.53 -3.12
N PRO A 48 9.49 -6.62 -1.78
CA PRO A 48 10.75 -6.76 -1.04
C PRO A 48 11.49 -8.05 -1.39
N ASN A 49 12.82 -7.99 -1.34
CA ASN A 49 13.67 -9.17 -1.53
C ASN A 49 13.39 -10.22 -0.46
N ASP A 50 13.61 -11.48 -0.79
CA ASP A 50 13.43 -12.63 0.09
C ASP A 50 11.98 -12.80 0.59
N THR A 51 11.02 -12.34 -0.19
CA THR A 51 9.59 -12.52 0.06
C THR A 51 8.90 -13.12 -1.16
N PRO A 52 7.67 -13.63 -1.01
CA PRO A 52 6.88 -14.09 -2.16
C PRO A 52 6.58 -12.98 -3.19
N TYR A 53 6.80 -11.73 -2.81
CA TYR A 53 6.50 -10.53 -3.62
C TYR A 53 7.70 -10.02 -4.40
N GLU A 54 8.88 -10.61 -4.17
CA GLU A 54 10.13 -10.22 -4.84
C GLU A 54 10.00 -10.23 -6.35
N GLY A 55 10.50 -9.17 -6.97
CA GLY A 55 10.44 -8.99 -8.42
C GLY A 55 9.15 -8.37 -8.93
N GLY A 56 8.14 -8.26 -8.08
CA GLY A 56 6.89 -7.61 -8.44
C GLY A 56 6.99 -6.09 -8.33
N ILE A 57 6.23 -5.41 -9.19
CA ILE A 57 6.04 -3.97 -9.16
C ILE A 57 4.55 -3.73 -9.09
N PHE A 58 4.11 -2.99 -8.07
CA PHE A 58 2.70 -2.82 -7.76
C PHE A 58 2.35 -1.34 -7.68
N THR A 59 1.12 -1.02 -8.08
CA THR A 59 0.59 0.34 -8.00
C THR A 59 -0.37 0.45 -6.82
N LEU A 60 -0.21 1.52 -6.04
CA LEU A 60 -1.15 1.89 -4.98
C LEU A 60 -1.94 3.12 -5.43
N SER A 61 -3.23 3.15 -5.14
CA SER A 61 -4.02 4.38 -5.26
C SER A 61 -4.04 5.11 -3.94
N ILE A 62 -3.89 6.44 -3.96
CA ILE A 62 -3.90 7.29 -2.77
C ILE A 62 -4.93 8.38 -2.99
N LYS A 63 -6.00 8.36 -2.19
CA LYS A 63 -7.04 9.39 -2.21
C LYS A 63 -6.99 10.18 -0.92
N PHE A 64 -6.82 11.49 -1.03
CA PHE A 64 -6.83 12.37 0.13
C PHE A 64 -8.26 12.82 0.43
N PRO A 65 -8.74 12.64 1.68
CA PRO A 65 -10.03 13.21 2.05
C PRO A 65 -9.94 14.73 2.15
N ASN A 66 -11.09 15.41 2.03
CA ASN A 66 -11.15 16.87 2.11
C ASN A 66 -10.63 17.42 3.44
N ASN A 67 -10.68 16.62 4.49
CA ASN A 67 -10.22 16.98 5.82
C ASN A 67 -8.83 16.39 6.16
N PHE A 68 -8.06 15.95 5.15
CA PHE A 68 -6.66 15.61 5.33
C PHE A 68 -5.88 16.84 5.82
N PRO A 69 -4.98 16.77 6.79
CA PRO A 69 -4.43 15.57 7.41
C PRO A 69 -5.12 15.11 8.71
N SER A 70 -6.25 15.69 9.09
CA SER A 70 -6.99 15.26 10.29
C SER A 70 -7.47 13.82 10.17
N TYR A 71 -7.76 13.38 8.95
CA TYR A 71 -8.12 12.00 8.63
C TYR A 71 -7.10 11.39 7.67
N ALA A 72 -6.91 10.09 7.78
CA ALA A 72 -5.95 9.34 6.97
C ALA A 72 -6.28 9.40 5.48
N PRO A 73 -5.27 9.33 4.59
CA PRO A 73 -5.50 9.07 3.19
C PRO A 73 -6.04 7.65 3.00
N GLU A 74 -6.87 7.45 1.98
CA GLU A 74 -7.31 6.11 1.58
C GLU A 74 -6.29 5.52 0.62
N ILE A 75 -5.56 4.50 1.07
CA ILE A 75 -4.54 3.83 0.26
C ILE A 75 -4.97 2.38 0.00
N LYS A 76 -5.03 2.00 -1.27
CA LYS A 76 -5.40 0.66 -1.72
C LYS A 76 -4.40 0.14 -2.73
N VAL A 77 -4.22 -1.18 -2.76
CA VAL A 77 -3.54 -1.84 -3.88
C VAL A 77 -4.45 -1.75 -5.09
N LYS A 78 -3.93 -1.23 -6.19
CA LYS A 78 -4.70 -1.05 -7.42
C LYS A 78 -4.80 -2.39 -8.17
N ALA A 79 -6.02 -2.74 -8.61
CA ALA A 79 -6.25 -3.91 -9.45
C ALA A 79 -5.55 -3.76 -10.80
N VAL A 80 -5.11 -4.90 -11.35
CA VAL A 80 -4.62 -4.95 -12.73
C VAL A 80 -5.80 -4.92 -13.72
N GLU A 81 -5.52 -4.94 -15.02
CA GLU A 81 -6.52 -4.73 -16.08
C GLU A 81 -7.73 -5.67 -15.97
N ASP A 82 -7.51 -6.94 -15.61
CA ASP A 82 -8.60 -7.93 -15.49
C ASP A 82 -9.38 -7.83 -14.17
N GLY A 83 -9.06 -6.88 -13.31
CA GLY A 83 -9.71 -6.68 -12.02
C GLY A 83 -9.07 -7.41 -10.85
N THR A 84 -8.02 -8.20 -11.07
CA THR A 84 -7.33 -8.94 -10.02
C THR A 84 -6.47 -8.01 -9.15
N ILE A 85 -6.52 -8.20 -7.84
CA ILE A 85 -5.58 -7.56 -6.91
C ILE A 85 -4.27 -8.36 -6.94
N PRO A 86 -3.14 -7.74 -7.36
CA PRO A 86 -1.93 -8.51 -7.68
C PRO A 86 -1.15 -9.02 -6.48
N ILE A 87 -1.46 -8.55 -5.27
CA ILE A 87 -0.77 -8.96 -4.04
C ILE A 87 -1.66 -9.91 -3.26
N PHE A 88 -1.23 -11.16 -3.11
CA PHE A 88 -1.92 -12.19 -2.36
C PHE A 88 -1.39 -12.18 -0.90
N HIS A 89 -2.12 -11.52 -0.01
CA HIS A 89 -1.68 -11.26 1.36
C HIS A 89 -2.89 -11.22 2.32
N PRO A 90 -2.79 -11.77 3.55
CA PRO A 90 -3.92 -11.75 4.50
C PRO A 90 -4.46 -10.35 4.79
N ASN A 91 -3.60 -9.34 4.80
CA ASN A 91 -3.95 -7.96 5.16
C ASN A 91 -4.28 -7.06 3.96
N ILE A 92 -4.39 -7.65 2.77
CA ILE A 92 -4.81 -6.94 1.56
C ILE A 92 -6.07 -7.61 1.01
N ASN A 93 -7.16 -6.85 0.96
CA ASN A 93 -8.46 -7.36 0.53
C ASN A 93 -8.40 -7.80 -0.93
N THR A 94 -8.77 -9.05 -1.20
CA THR A 94 -8.71 -9.63 -2.56
C THR A 94 -9.76 -9.05 -3.49
N TYR A 95 -10.77 -8.40 -2.96
CA TYR A 95 -11.86 -7.82 -3.75
C TYR A 95 -11.55 -6.39 -4.20
N ASP A 96 -11.10 -5.54 -3.29
CA ASP A 96 -10.94 -4.10 -3.57
C ASP A 96 -9.54 -3.53 -3.28
N GLY A 97 -8.61 -4.35 -2.78
CA GLY A 97 -7.24 -3.91 -2.49
C GLY A 97 -7.08 -3.12 -1.21
N THR A 98 -8.11 -2.99 -0.38
CA THR A 98 -8.02 -2.30 0.92
C THR A 98 -6.94 -2.94 1.78
N ILE A 99 -6.11 -2.13 2.41
CA ILE A 99 -4.97 -2.57 3.22
C ILE A 99 -5.34 -2.46 4.70
N CYS A 100 -5.32 -3.59 5.42
CA CYS A 100 -5.52 -3.61 6.87
C CYS A 100 -4.21 -3.27 7.57
N LEU A 101 -4.04 -2.00 7.94
CA LEU A 101 -2.82 -1.48 8.54
C LEU A 101 -3.18 -0.33 9.49
N SER A 102 -2.69 -0.39 10.73
CA SER A 102 -3.12 0.53 11.79
C SER A 102 -2.81 2.00 11.50
N ILE A 103 -1.67 2.29 10.84
CA ILE A 103 -1.32 3.67 10.48
C ILE A 103 -2.37 4.31 9.55
N LEU A 104 -3.12 3.51 8.79
CA LEU A 104 -4.15 3.99 7.88
C LEU A 104 -5.53 4.09 8.54
N SER A 105 -5.64 3.76 9.82
CA SER A 105 -6.90 3.74 10.57
C SER A 105 -6.72 4.27 11.98
N ASP A 106 -6.68 3.40 12.99
CA ASP A 106 -6.72 3.76 14.40
C ASP A 106 -5.46 4.51 14.88
N ASP A 107 -4.31 4.23 14.29
CA ASP A 107 -3.03 4.87 14.66
C ASP A 107 -2.67 6.06 13.77
N TRP A 108 -3.59 6.48 12.89
CA TRP A 108 -3.35 7.68 12.09
C TRP A 108 -3.29 8.92 13.00
N ASN A 109 -2.31 9.77 12.74
CA ASN A 109 -2.28 11.13 13.28
C ASN A 109 -1.81 12.11 12.19
N LYS A 110 -2.13 13.39 12.37
CA LYS A 110 -1.87 14.43 11.36
C LYS A 110 -0.38 14.69 11.08
N GLU A 111 0.50 14.14 11.88
CA GLU A 111 1.96 14.27 11.69
C GLU A 111 2.53 13.14 10.83
N ASN A 112 1.74 12.08 10.61
CA ASN A 112 2.15 11.02 9.71
C ASN A 112 2.24 11.52 8.27
N THR A 113 3.22 11.01 7.54
CA THR A 113 3.49 11.39 6.15
C THR A 113 3.09 10.28 5.20
N ILE A 114 2.96 10.61 3.92
CA ILE A 114 2.78 9.60 2.87
C ILE A 114 3.99 8.66 2.82
N GLU A 115 5.20 9.17 3.04
CA GLU A 115 6.39 8.34 3.18
C GLU A 115 6.23 7.29 4.29
N ASN A 116 5.72 7.69 5.48
CA ASN A 116 5.45 6.75 6.56
C ASN A 116 4.43 5.67 6.15
N CYS A 117 3.38 6.06 5.45
CA CYS A 117 2.34 5.13 4.99
C CYS A 117 2.92 4.11 4.02
N ILE A 118 3.66 4.56 3.02
CA ILE A 118 4.26 3.69 2.00
C ILE A 118 5.30 2.76 2.64
N THR A 119 6.14 3.28 3.51
CA THR A 119 7.15 2.48 4.24
C THR A 119 6.48 1.40 5.08
N SER A 120 5.38 1.72 5.74
CA SER A 120 4.62 0.75 6.54
C SER A 120 4.01 -0.36 5.67
N ILE A 121 3.52 -0.01 4.48
CA ILE A 121 2.97 -0.98 3.52
C ILE A 121 4.07 -1.92 3.03
N VAL A 122 5.22 -1.38 2.65
CA VAL A 122 6.36 -2.21 2.21
C VAL A 122 6.86 -3.10 3.35
N THR A 123 6.88 -2.59 4.59
CA THR A 123 7.23 -3.37 5.78
C THR A 123 6.23 -4.51 6.01
N LEU A 124 4.95 -4.28 5.79
CA LEU A 124 3.93 -5.33 5.86
C LEU A 124 4.24 -6.48 4.89
N LEU A 125 4.66 -6.17 3.68
CA LEU A 125 5.06 -7.18 2.69
C LEU A 125 6.38 -7.86 3.06
N ALA A 126 7.34 -7.11 3.57
CA ALA A 126 8.63 -7.65 4.01
C ALA A 126 8.47 -8.62 5.18
N ASP A 127 7.56 -8.31 6.09
CA ASP A 127 7.24 -9.12 7.27
C ASP A 127 6.02 -10.03 7.01
N TYR A 128 6.02 -10.71 5.87
CA TYR A 128 4.88 -11.51 5.42
C TYR A 128 4.57 -12.72 6.31
N ASN A 129 5.55 -13.20 7.08
CA ASN A 129 5.41 -14.35 7.96
C ASN A 129 5.15 -13.89 9.40
N ASN A 130 4.10 -13.08 9.59
CA ASN A 130 3.75 -12.46 10.86
C ASN A 130 2.34 -12.91 11.27
N ASP A 131 2.27 -13.81 12.26
CA ASP A 131 1.01 -14.39 12.71
C ASP A 131 0.07 -13.33 13.29
N ASP A 132 0.59 -12.38 14.07
CA ASP A 132 -0.23 -11.34 14.69
C ASP A 132 -0.87 -10.43 13.62
N ALA A 133 -0.10 -10.05 12.61
CA ALA A 133 -0.63 -9.27 11.49
C ALA A 133 -1.68 -10.07 10.71
N ALA A 134 -1.38 -11.33 10.39
CA ALA A 134 -2.29 -12.20 9.63
C ALA A 134 -3.61 -12.44 10.35
N GLU A 135 -3.61 -12.56 11.68
CA GLU A 135 -4.82 -12.69 12.50
C GLU A 135 -5.77 -11.51 12.32
N ARG A 136 -5.23 -10.31 12.15
CA ARG A 136 -6.01 -9.09 11.92
C ARG A 136 -6.44 -8.90 10.47
N GLY A 137 -6.01 -9.79 9.57
CA GLY A 137 -6.34 -9.73 8.15
C GLY A 137 -7.80 -10.05 7.85
N TRP A 138 -8.15 -9.92 6.59
CA TRP A 138 -9.50 -10.20 6.08
C TRP A 138 -9.79 -11.71 6.12
N ASP A 139 -11.03 -12.08 6.45
CA ASP A 139 -11.50 -13.48 6.35
C ASP A 139 -11.68 -13.84 4.86
N GLN A 140 -10.59 -14.27 4.24
CA GLN A 140 -10.46 -14.54 2.81
C GLN A 140 -9.38 -15.60 2.57
N GLU A 141 -9.26 -16.05 1.32
CA GLU A 141 -8.34 -17.14 0.95
C GLU A 141 -6.88 -16.93 1.41
N PRO A 142 -6.25 -15.75 1.24
CA PRO A 142 -4.87 -15.59 1.71
C PRO A 142 -4.69 -15.87 3.21
N LYS A 143 -5.62 -15.43 4.05
CA LYS A 143 -5.56 -15.70 5.48
C LYS A 143 -5.81 -17.17 5.78
N GLU A 144 -6.78 -17.79 5.12
CA GLU A 144 -7.06 -19.22 5.28
C GLU A 144 -5.84 -20.06 4.97
N LEU A 145 -5.20 -19.83 3.81
CA LEU A 145 -4.01 -20.57 3.41
C LEU A 145 -2.82 -20.27 4.32
N TYR A 146 -2.67 -19.03 4.77
CA TYR A 146 -1.60 -18.64 5.66
C TYR A 146 -1.58 -19.54 6.92
N PHE A 147 -2.72 -19.80 7.54
CA PHE A 147 -2.82 -20.61 8.74
C PHE A 147 -2.97 -22.10 8.47
N LYS A 148 -3.61 -22.49 7.38
CA LYS A 148 -3.91 -23.88 7.06
C LYS A 148 -2.79 -24.59 6.32
N ASP A 149 -2.14 -23.90 5.39
CA ASP A 149 -1.07 -24.44 4.54
C ASP A 149 -0.13 -23.32 4.10
N LYS A 150 0.84 -23.00 4.96
CA LYS A 150 1.78 -21.91 4.74
C LYS A 150 2.55 -22.06 3.42
N ASN A 151 2.95 -23.27 3.06
CA ASN A 151 3.70 -23.51 1.84
C ASN A 151 2.85 -23.20 0.61
N LEU A 152 1.57 -23.56 0.63
CA LEU A 152 0.65 -23.25 -0.46
C LEU A 152 0.37 -21.74 -0.52
N PHE A 153 0.26 -21.06 0.62
CA PHE A 153 0.15 -19.60 0.68
C PHE A 153 1.34 -18.95 -0.02
N ILE A 154 2.57 -19.34 0.34
CA ILE A 154 3.80 -18.79 -0.24
C ILE A 154 3.84 -19.04 -1.74
N GLN A 155 3.53 -20.26 -2.18
CA GLN A 155 3.49 -20.61 -3.59
C GLN A 155 2.50 -19.74 -4.36
N LYS A 156 1.30 -19.57 -3.82
CA LYS A 156 0.24 -18.81 -4.49
C LYS A 156 0.58 -17.32 -4.54
N ALA A 157 1.16 -16.78 -3.47
CA ALA A 157 1.64 -15.40 -3.45
C ALA A 157 2.73 -15.15 -4.51
N LYS A 158 3.66 -16.11 -4.68
CA LYS A 158 4.68 -16.06 -5.75
C LYS A 158 4.07 -16.13 -7.15
N GLU A 159 3.08 -16.99 -7.34
CA GLU A 159 2.38 -17.10 -8.61
C GLU A 159 1.67 -15.82 -8.99
N TYR A 160 1.00 -15.18 -8.03
CA TYR A 160 0.35 -13.87 -8.22
C TYR A 160 1.36 -12.81 -8.61
N THR A 161 2.48 -12.75 -7.90
CA THR A 161 3.55 -11.79 -8.18
C THR A 161 4.09 -11.96 -9.59
N LYS A 162 4.35 -13.19 -10.00
CA LYS A 162 4.85 -13.50 -11.34
C LYS A 162 3.85 -13.15 -12.43
N LYS A 163 2.57 -13.40 -12.19
CA LYS A 163 1.52 -13.21 -13.19
C LYS A 163 1.03 -11.76 -13.27
N TYR A 164 0.93 -11.08 -12.13
CA TYR A 164 0.27 -9.77 -12.02
C TYR A 164 1.18 -8.64 -11.55
N GLY A 165 2.35 -8.95 -11.01
CA GLY A 165 3.29 -7.97 -10.45
C GLY A 165 4.16 -7.31 -11.51
N ASP A 166 3.54 -6.78 -12.57
CA ASP A 166 4.22 -6.05 -13.64
C ASP A 166 3.34 -4.88 -14.06
N ILE A 167 3.98 -3.80 -14.50
CA ILE A 167 3.28 -2.58 -14.91
C ILE A 167 3.28 -2.48 -16.43
#